data_1658e81966ae9527190c87767801c899
#
_entry.id   1658e81966ae9527190c87767801c899
#
_cell.length_a   1.000
_cell.length_b   1.000
_cell.length_c   1.000
_cell.angle_alpha   90.00
_cell.angle_beta   90.00
_cell.angle_gamma   90.00
#
_symmetry.space_group_name_H-M   'P 1'
#
loop_
_entity.id
_entity.type
_entity.pdbx_description
1 polymer ?
#
loop_
_entity_poly.entity_id
_entity_poly.type
_entity_poly.pdbx_seq_one_letter_code
_entity_poly.pdbx_strand_id
1 'polypeptide(L)'
;MAKFKDTDLELTRANDEMRDVEVELNFTPNALASVLYKQGDTVILACCTRARNLPRWFPRDATKGWVNAEYSLLPGSTDSRFQRERRGAKGRTYEIERLVARSLRAGIDLEELGPHSLTVDCDILNADGGTRCASITAAMIALRLGVRRLIDQGL
;
A
#
# COMPACT_ATOMS: atom_id res chain seq x y z
N MET A 1 -26.78 0.70 -22.57
CA MET A 1 -25.94 -0.18 -23.41
C MET A 1 -24.58 -0.28 -22.74
N ALA A 2 -24.25 -1.40 -22.13
CA ALA A 2 -22.93 -1.63 -21.57
C ALA A 2 -21.96 -1.74 -22.74
N LYS A 3 -21.01 -0.81 -22.84
CA LYS A 3 -19.87 -0.99 -23.74
C LYS A 3 -18.99 -2.07 -23.13
N PHE A 4 -18.99 -3.26 -23.71
CA PHE A 4 -17.88 -4.19 -23.51
C PHE A 4 -16.63 -3.45 -23.98
N LYS A 5 -15.60 -3.37 -23.14
CA LYS A 5 -14.26 -3.01 -23.59
C LYS A 5 -13.93 -3.99 -24.70
N ASP A 6 -13.57 -3.48 -25.88
CA ASP A 6 -13.06 -4.30 -26.97
C ASP A 6 -11.92 -5.16 -26.41
N THR A 7 -12.12 -6.46 -26.46
CA THR A 7 -11.10 -7.45 -26.05
C THR A 7 -9.97 -7.58 -27.08
N ASP A 8 -10.02 -6.79 -28.13
CA ASP A 8 -8.97 -6.64 -29.13
C ASP A 8 -7.90 -5.61 -28.76
N LEU A 9 -7.61 -5.49 -27.45
CA LEU A 9 -6.35 -4.90 -27.03
C LEU A 9 -5.27 -5.83 -27.56
N GLU A 10 -4.73 -5.52 -28.74
CA GLU A 10 -3.41 -6.00 -29.15
C GLU A 10 -2.51 -5.72 -27.95
N LEU A 11 -2.10 -6.78 -27.26
CA LEU A 11 -1.10 -6.68 -26.23
C LEU A 11 0.19 -6.26 -26.95
N THR A 12 0.41 -4.96 -27.05
CA THR A 12 1.62 -4.38 -27.65
C THR A 12 2.85 -4.72 -26.83
N ARG A 13 2.64 -5.38 -25.68
CA ARG A 13 3.65 -5.78 -24.69
C ARG A 13 3.90 -7.29 -24.76
N ALA A 14 5.17 -7.71 -24.67
CA ALA A 14 5.55 -9.13 -24.59
C ALA A 14 5.00 -9.78 -23.30
N ASN A 15 4.82 -11.11 -23.29
CA ASN A 15 4.21 -11.82 -22.15
C ASN A 15 5.04 -11.74 -20.86
N ASP A 16 6.35 -11.54 -20.96
CA ASP A 16 7.32 -11.40 -19.88
C ASP A 16 7.69 -9.93 -19.59
N GLU A 17 7.11 -8.98 -20.32
CA GLU A 17 7.34 -7.56 -20.13
C GLU A 17 6.41 -7.00 -19.05
N MET A 18 6.97 -6.31 -18.07
CA MET A 18 6.19 -5.61 -17.04
C MET A 18 5.51 -4.37 -17.62
N ARG A 19 4.32 -4.04 -17.13
CA ARG A 19 3.67 -2.77 -17.46
C ARG A 19 4.54 -1.60 -16.99
N ASP A 20 4.49 -0.48 -17.71
CA ASP A 20 5.21 0.73 -17.36
C ASP A 20 4.93 1.15 -15.91
N VAL A 21 5.99 1.55 -15.22
CA VAL A 21 5.92 1.98 -13.83
C VAL A 21 6.35 3.43 -13.70
N GLU A 22 5.48 4.23 -13.06
CA GLU A 22 5.77 5.59 -12.65
C GLU A 22 5.66 5.70 -11.12
N VAL A 23 6.55 6.46 -10.51
CA VAL A 23 6.59 6.66 -9.06
C VAL A 23 6.79 8.13 -8.74
N GLU A 24 5.83 8.74 -8.06
CA GLU A 24 5.92 10.09 -7.52
C GLU A 24 6.08 10.01 -6.00
N LEU A 25 7.21 10.50 -5.50
CA LEU A 25 7.53 10.49 -4.07
C LEU A 25 6.99 11.74 -3.39
N ASN A 26 6.58 11.61 -2.13
CA ASN A 26 6.11 12.73 -1.30
C ASN A 26 4.84 13.40 -1.84
N PHE A 27 3.94 12.62 -2.39
CA PHE A 27 2.71 13.10 -3.00
C PHE A 27 1.81 13.85 -2.01
N THR A 28 1.76 13.43 -0.74
CA THR A 28 1.03 14.14 0.32
C THR A 28 1.99 14.65 1.40
N PRO A 29 1.79 15.86 1.94
CA PRO A 29 2.73 16.45 2.91
C PRO A 29 2.55 15.95 4.35
N ASN A 30 1.39 15.42 4.72
CA ASN A 30 1.05 15.12 6.13
C ASN A 30 1.51 13.73 6.59
N ALA A 31 1.67 12.78 5.68
CA ALA A 31 2.17 11.46 6.00
C ALA A 31 3.67 11.51 6.32
N LEU A 32 4.16 10.56 7.14
CA LEU A 32 5.60 10.39 7.34
C LEU A 32 6.31 10.17 6.00
N ALA A 33 5.71 9.41 5.09
CA ALA A 33 6.10 9.31 3.69
C ALA A 33 4.89 8.96 2.83
N SER A 34 4.88 9.38 1.57
CA SER A 34 3.81 9.04 0.64
C SER A 34 4.35 8.81 -0.77
N VAL A 35 3.68 7.93 -1.50
CA VAL A 35 4.05 7.54 -2.86
C VAL A 35 2.77 7.42 -3.69
N LEU A 36 2.73 8.12 -4.82
CA LEU A 36 1.78 7.81 -5.88
C LEU A 36 2.47 6.85 -6.85
N TYR A 37 1.97 5.63 -6.92
CA TYR A 37 2.51 4.54 -7.73
C TYR A 37 1.55 4.21 -8.86
N LYS A 38 2.06 4.17 -10.07
CA LYS A 38 1.30 3.74 -11.24
C LYS A 38 1.98 2.55 -11.88
N GLN A 39 1.20 1.58 -12.33
CA GLN A 39 1.67 0.43 -13.10
C GLN A 39 0.64 0.14 -14.21
N GLY A 40 0.92 0.62 -15.41
CA GLY A 40 -0.10 0.79 -16.43
C GLY A 40 -1.22 1.70 -15.89
N ASP A 41 -2.47 1.31 -16.07
CA ASP A 41 -3.62 2.07 -15.56
C ASP A 41 -3.95 1.81 -14.07
N THR A 42 -3.24 0.90 -13.40
CA THR A 42 -3.40 0.73 -11.94
C THR A 42 -2.67 1.86 -11.21
N VAL A 43 -3.42 2.62 -10.41
CA VAL A 43 -2.93 3.78 -9.65
C VAL A 43 -3.20 3.61 -8.17
N ILE A 44 -2.16 3.76 -7.34
CA ILE A 44 -2.20 3.54 -5.90
C ILE A 44 -1.53 4.72 -5.19
N LEU A 45 -2.22 5.26 -4.20
CA LEU A 45 -1.62 6.14 -3.21
C LEU A 45 -1.25 5.31 -1.99
N ALA A 46 0.05 5.22 -1.68
CA ALA A 46 0.55 4.58 -0.48
C ALA A 46 1.09 5.62 0.50
N CYS A 47 0.55 5.65 1.72
CA CYS A 47 0.93 6.58 2.78
C CYS A 47 1.47 5.82 3.99
N CYS A 48 2.74 6.05 4.34
CA CYS A 48 3.33 5.54 5.58
C CYS A 48 3.12 6.55 6.71
N THR A 49 2.54 6.10 7.81
CA THR A 49 2.29 6.91 9.01
C THR A 49 2.91 6.24 10.24
N ARG A 50 3.39 7.05 11.18
CA ARG A 50 3.87 6.57 12.47
C ARG A 50 2.72 6.63 13.48
N ALA A 51 2.34 5.49 14.05
CA ALA A 51 1.41 5.45 15.15
C ALA A 51 2.05 5.99 16.44
N ARG A 52 1.25 6.60 17.33
CA ARG A 52 1.74 7.13 18.60
C ARG A 52 2.22 6.02 19.55
N ASN A 53 1.62 4.84 19.45
CA ASN A 53 1.87 3.71 20.35
C ASN A 53 1.95 2.41 19.53
N LEU A 54 2.63 1.42 20.08
CA LEU A 54 2.54 0.04 19.61
C LEU A 54 1.10 -0.49 19.76
N PRO A 55 0.70 -1.52 18.99
CA PRO A 55 -0.62 -2.13 19.12
C PRO A 55 -0.90 -2.59 20.55
N ARG A 56 -2.17 -2.51 21.01
CA ARG A 56 -2.56 -2.85 22.41
C ARG A 56 -2.22 -4.28 22.84
N TRP A 57 -2.14 -5.20 21.90
CA TRP A 57 -1.77 -6.60 22.12
C TRP A 57 -0.26 -6.82 22.19
N PHE A 58 0.54 -5.81 21.85
CA PHE A 58 2.00 -5.86 21.93
C PHE A 58 2.46 -5.72 23.37
N PRO A 59 3.52 -6.44 23.81
CA PRO A 59 4.08 -6.26 25.17
C PRO A 59 4.44 -4.79 25.44
N ARG A 60 4.18 -4.33 26.65
CA ARG A 60 4.45 -2.92 27.02
C ARG A 60 5.94 -2.57 27.07
N ASP A 61 6.76 -3.57 27.31
CA ASP A 61 8.21 -3.52 27.38
C ASP A 61 8.89 -3.99 26.07
N ALA A 62 8.12 -4.06 24.99
CA ALA A 62 8.66 -4.48 23.71
C ALA A 62 9.71 -3.49 23.20
N THR A 63 10.86 -4.02 22.81
CA THR A 63 11.97 -3.28 22.20
C THR A 63 11.88 -3.22 20.69
N LYS A 64 11.13 -4.14 20.09
CA LYS A 64 10.93 -4.23 18.64
C LYS A 64 9.71 -3.49 18.17
N GLY A 65 9.74 -3.11 16.91
CA GLY A 65 8.66 -2.41 16.26
C GLY A 65 7.61 -3.30 15.61
N TRP A 66 6.64 -2.64 15.00
CA TRP A 66 5.58 -3.30 14.26
C TRP A 66 5.23 -2.53 12.97
N VAL A 67 4.93 -3.29 11.92
CA VAL A 67 4.44 -2.74 10.66
C VAL A 67 3.11 -3.37 10.31
N ASN A 68 2.12 -2.52 10.05
CA ASN A 68 0.80 -2.90 9.58
C ASN A 68 0.53 -2.30 8.19
N ALA A 69 -0.51 -2.79 7.51
CA ALA A 69 -1.01 -2.21 6.29
C ALA A 69 -2.53 -2.23 6.26
N GLU A 70 -3.10 -1.22 5.63
CA GLU A 70 -4.51 -1.14 5.28
C GLU A 70 -4.66 -1.07 3.76
N TYR A 71 -5.79 -1.50 3.24
CA TYR A 71 -6.08 -1.52 1.82
C TYR A 71 -7.51 -1.07 1.55
N SER A 72 -7.69 -0.14 0.65
CA SER A 72 -9.01 0.36 0.30
C SER A 72 -9.15 0.63 -1.20
N LEU A 73 -10.30 0.25 -1.77
CA LEU A 73 -10.70 0.65 -3.11
C LEU A 73 -11.54 1.92 -3.04
N LEU A 74 -11.18 2.96 -3.80
CA LEU A 74 -12.08 4.07 -4.00
C LEU A 74 -13.34 3.63 -4.76
N PRO A 75 -14.51 4.24 -4.48
CA PRO A 75 -15.76 3.87 -5.17
C PRO A 75 -15.69 3.91 -6.69
N GLY A 76 -14.92 4.82 -7.25
CA GLY A 76 -14.74 4.97 -8.69
C GLY A 76 -13.51 4.27 -9.27
N SER A 77 -12.80 3.44 -8.47
CA SER A 77 -11.59 2.78 -8.93
C SER A 77 -11.82 1.58 -9.85
N THR A 78 -13.05 1.11 -9.99
CA THR A 78 -13.45 -0.05 -10.79
C THR A 78 -14.53 0.33 -11.79
N ASP A 79 -14.72 -0.45 -12.86
CA ASP A 79 -15.74 -0.20 -13.91
C ASP A 79 -17.15 -0.08 -13.33
N SER A 80 -17.50 -0.90 -12.34
CA SER A 80 -18.71 -0.75 -11.54
C SER A 80 -18.37 -0.10 -10.21
N ARG A 81 -19.21 0.82 -9.73
CA ARG A 81 -18.97 1.52 -8.48
C ARG A 81 -18.77 0.55 -7.31
N PHE A 82 -17.59 0.58 -6.68
CA PHE A 82 -17.30 -0.16 -5.46
C PHE A 82 -17.98 0.53 -4.26
N GLN A 83 -18.70 -0.24 -3.44
CA GLN A 83 -19.36 0.31 -2.26
C GLN A 83 -18.36 0.46 -1.11
N ARG A 84 -18.28 1.67 -0.51
CA ARG A 84 -17.42 1.89 0.66
C ARG A 84 -17.77 0.94 1.81
N GLU A 85 -16.75 0.37 2.41
CA GLU A 85 -16.86 -0.57 3.52
C GLU A 85 -16.97 0.18 4.86
N ARG A 86 -18.13 0.83 5.10
CA ARG A 86 -18.34 1.69 6.28
C ARG A 86 -18.48 0.94 7.62
N ARG A 87 -18.73 -0.37 7.58
CA ARG A 87 -18.95 -1.21 8.77
C ARG A 87 -17.77 -2.15 9.06
N GLY A 88 -16.59 -1.80 8.55
CA GLY A 88 -15.38 -2.62 8.62
C GLY A 88 -15.09 -3.33 7.30
N ALA A 89 -13.83 -3.73 7.14
CA ALA A 89 -13.34 -4.39 5.96
C ALA A 89 -14.03 -5.75 5.75
N LYS A 90 -14.24 -6.13 4.50
CA LYS A 90 -14.76 -7.46 4.14
C LYS A 90 -13.61 -8.45 3.96
N GLY A 91 -13.95 -9.73 3.83
CA GLY A 91 -12.97 -10.81 3.79
C GLY A 91 -11.85 -10.62 2.76
N ARG A 92 -12.19 -10.12 1.54
CA ARG A 92 -11.20 -9.81 0.50
C ARG A 92 -10.26 -8.68 0.91
N THR A 93 -10.77 -7.62 1.51
CA THR A 93 -9.98 -6.49 1.99
C THR A 93 -9.05 -6.94 3.11
N TYR A 94 -9.54 -7.66 4.11
CA TYR A 94 -8.70 -8.26 5.16
C TYR A 94 -7.63 -9.21 4.62
N GLU A 95 -7.95 -10.00 3.60
CA GLU A 95 -6.97 -10.89 2.97
C GLU A 95 -5.81 -10.09 2.38
N ILE A 96 -6.13 -9.00 1.65
CA ILE A 96 -5.12 -8.17 0.99
C ILE A 96 -4.30 -7.37 2.02
N GLU A 97 -4.93 -6.78 3.03
CA GLU A 97 -4.25 -6.10 4.13
C GLU A 97 -3.21 -7.00 4.79
N ARG A 98 -3.60 -8.24 5.11
CA ARG A 98 -2.70 -9.23 5.69
C ARG A 98 -1.57 -9.63 4.76
N LEU A 99 -1.85 -9.76 3.46
CA LEU A 99 -0.83 -10.07 2.46
C LEU A 99 0.20 -8.93 2.38
N VAL A 100 -0.24 -7.69 2.22
CA VAL A 100 0.64 -6.51 2.17
C VAL A 100 1.45 -6.40 3.46
N ALA A 101 0.79 -6.41 4.62
CA ALA A 101 1.46 -6.28 5.92
C ALA A 101 2.54 -7.36 6.16
N ARG A 102 2.28 -8.60 5.76
CA ARG A 102 3.28 -9.69 5.86
C ARG A 102 4.46 -9.46 4.93
N SER A 103 4.20 -9.02 3.70
CA SER A 103 5.25 -8.71 2.73
C SER A 103 6.14 -7.57 3.23
N LEU A 104 5.55 -6.52 3.82
CA LEU A 104 6.30 -5.41 4.41
C LEU A 104 7.18 -5.88 5.57
N ARG A 105 6.64 -6.69 6.48
CA ARG A 105 7.40 -7.23 7.62
C ARG A 105 8.52 -8.18 7.20
N ALA A 106 8.41 -8.85 6.07
CA ALA A 106 9.50 -9.67 5.53
C ALA A 106 10.65 -8.85 4.97
N GLY A 107 10.42 -7.58 4.64
CA GLY A 107 11.41 -6.67 4.04
C GLY A 107 12.04 -5.66 5.00
N ILE A 108 11.76 -5.75 6.32
CA ILE A 108 12.30 -4.85 7.35
C ILE A 108 12.70 -5.65 8.59
N ASP A 109 13.79 -5.25 9.22
CA ASP A 109 14.15 -5.74 10.54
C ASP A 109 13.33 -5.01 11.63
N LEU A 110 12.46 -5.76 12.30
CA LEU A 110 11.57 -5.20 13.32
C LEU A 110 12.31 -4.92 14.65
N GLU A 111 13.40 -5.60 14.92
CA GLU A 111 14.24 -5.30 16.10
C GLU A 111 14.98 -3.97 15.91
N GLU A 112 15.57 -3.76 14.72
CA GLU A 112 16.23 -2.50 14.37
C GLU A 112 15.24 -1.33 14.22
N LEU A 113 13.98 -1.60 13.88
CA LEU A 113 12.94 -0.57 13.87
C LEU A 113 12.72 0.03 15.26
N GLY A 114 13.12 -0.68 16.33
CA GLY A 114 12.89 -0.23 17.70
C GLY A 114 11.41 -0.17 18.07
N PRO A 115 11.03 0.47 19.16
CA PRO A 115 9.65 0.47 19.65
C PRO A 115 8.72 1.41 18.84
N HIS A 116 8.82 1.37 17.52
CA HIS A 116 7.99 2.17 16.64
C HIS A 116 6.93 1.31 15.94
N SER A 117 5.75 1.88 15.76
CA SER A 117 4.68 1.27 14.95
C SER A 117 4.45 2.11 13.70
N LEU A 118 4.53 1.46 12.54
CA LEU A 118 4.26 2.07 11.25
C LEU A 118 3.04 1.40 10.62
N THR A 119 2.17 2.21 10.04
CA THR A 119 1.06 1.72 9.20
C THR A 119 1.22 2.29 7.81
N VAL A 120 1.03 1.45 6.81
CA VAL A 120 1.01 1.87 5.41
C VAL A 120 -0.40 1.68 4.86
N ASP A 121 -1.04 2.78 4.52
CA ASP A 121 -2.36 2.82 3.91
C ASP A 121 -2.20 2.76 2.40
N CYS A 122 -2.88 1.81 1.75
CA CYS A 122 -2.89 1.64 0.29
C CYS A 122 -4.27 1.96 -0.26
N ASP A 123 -4.45 3.17 -0.75
CA ASP A 123 -5.68 3.62 -1.42
C ASP A 123 -5.58 3.39 -2.92
N ILE A 124 -6.44 2.53 -3.45
CA ILE A 124 -6.51 2.23 -4.88
C ILE A 124 -7.36 3.29 -5.57
N LEU A 125 -6.70 4.15 -6.33
CA LEU A 125 -7.34 5.25 -7.08
C LEU A 125 -7.94 4.75 -8.39
N ASN A 126 -7.24 3.83 -9.07
CA ASN A 126 -7.71 3.12 -10.25
C ASN A 126 -7.22 1.67 -10.23
N ALA A 127 -8.12 0.72 -10.50
CA ALA A 127 -7.85 -0.71 -10.44
C ALA A 127 -7.97 -1.33 -11.84
N ASP A 128 -6.84 -1.50 -12.51
CA ASP A 128 -6.72 -2.16 -13.81
C ASP A 128 -5.96 -3.49 -13.71
N GLY A 129 -6.25 -4.27 -12.69
CA GLY A 129 -5.58 -5.53 -12.39
C GLY A 129 -4.26 -5.37 -11.61
N GLY A 130 -3.81 -6.46 -10.96
CA GLY A 130 -2.54 -6.52 -10.23
C GLY A 130 -2.46 -5.66 -8.97
N THR A 131 -3.58 -5.18 -8.42
CA THR A 131 -3.58 -4.26 -7.27
C THR A 131 -2.88 -4.80 -6.04
N ARG A 132 -2.89 -6.13 -5.81
CA ARG A 132 -2.15 -6.76 -4.70
C ARG A 132 -0.63 -6.54 -4.80
N CYS A 133 -0.07 -6.89 -5.96
CA CYS A 133 1.38 -6.76 -6.21
C CYS A 133 1.81 -5.29 -6.25
N ALA A 134 1.02 -4.45 -6.92
CA ALA A 134 1.27 -3.01 -7.00
C ALA A 134 1.20 -2.36 -5.60
N SER A 135 0.24 -2.77 -4.74
CA SER A 135 0.17 -2.29 -3.35
C SER A 135 1.39 -2.70 -2.52
N ILE A 136 1.87 -3.93 -2.66
CA ILE A 136 3.10 -4.36 -1.95
C ILE A 136 4.29 -3.50 -2.37
N THR A 137 4.45 -3.25 -3.68
CA THR A 137 5.55 -2.43 -4.19
C THR A 137 5.45 -0.99 -3.73
N ALA A 138 4.29 -0.35 -3.91
CA ALA A 138 4.04 1.02 -3.48
C ALA A 138 4.25 1.19 -1.97
N ALA A 139 3.69 0.27 -1.17
CA ALA A 139 3.80 0.27 0.27
C ALA A 139 5.25 0.08 0.74
N MET A 140 6.03 -0.79 0.09
CA MET A 140 7.44 -0.97 0.42
C MET A 140 8.26 0.28 0.13
N ILE A 141 8.00 0.99 -0.97
CA ILE A 141 8.67 2.25 -1.26
C ILE A 141 8.31 3.29 -0.19
N ALA A 142 7.01 3.45 0.15
CA ALA A 142 6.56 4.38 1.19
C ALA A 142 7.15 4.03 2.57
N LEU A 143 7.19 2.74 2.93
CA LEU A 143 7.79 2.26 4.18
C LEU A 143 9.28 2.61 4.26
N ARG A 144 10.06 2.31 3.21
CA ARG A 144 11.50 2.63 3.16
C ARG A 144 11.78 4.12 3.30
N LEU A 145 10.99 4.97 2.64
CA LEU A 145 11.08 6.42 2.80
C LEU A 145 10.73 6.85 4.22
N GLY A 146 9.69 6.27 4.82
CA GLY A 146 9.28 6.56 6.19
C GLY A 146 10.37 6.19 7.19
N VAL A 147 10.94 4.99 7.09
CA VAL A 147 12.06 4.56 7.95
C VAL A 147 13.28 5.47 7.78
N ARG A 148 13.63 5.83 6.54
CA ARG A 148 14.73 6.76 6.29
C ARG A 148 14.53 8.08 7.02
N ARG A 149 13.31 8.62 6.99
CA ARG A 149 12.99 9.88 7.71
C ARG A 149 13.05 9.74 9.22
N LEU A 150 12.70 8.58 9.79
CA LEU A 150 12.89 8.33 11.21
C LEU A 150 14.38 8.36 11.57
N ILE A 151 15.21 7.69 10.79
CA ILE A 151 16.67 7.69 10.97
C ILE A 151 17.22 9.13 10.88
N ASP A 152 16.80 9.90 9.87
CA ASP A 152 17.23 11.29 9.68
C ASP A 152 16.78 12.22 10.84
N GLN A 153 15.74 11.83 11.58
CA GLN A 153 15.26 12.50 12.81
C GLN A 153 15.92 11.98 14.09
N GLY A 154 16.82 11.02 14.00
CA GLY A 154 17.52 10.42 15.14
C GLY A 154 16.66 9.42 15.95
N LEU A 155 15.67 8.82 15.29
CA LEU A 155 14.73 7.87 15.88
C LEU A 155 14.97 6.45 15.37
#